data_7b0a6d779aaee9961fe8e97d0be69c8b
#
_entry.id   7b0a6d779aaee9961fe8e97d0be69c8b
#
_cell.length_a   1.000
_cell.length_b   1.000
_cell.length_c   1.000
_cell.angle_alpha   90.00
_cell.angle_beta   90.00
_cell.angle_gamma   90.00
#
_symmetry.space_group_name_H-M   'P 1'
#
loop_
_entity.id
_entity.type
_entity.pdbx_description
1 polymer ?
#
loop_
_entity_poly.entity_id
_entity_poly.type
_entity_poly.pdbx_seq_one_letter_code
_entity_poly.pdbx_strand_id
1 'polypeptide(L)'
;MITALRIKNILSQGERVTLECKKASKGVPNSLWDTYSAFANTYGGTILLGVVEHMDEQNNTKRFEIVGVEDADKIRKDLWNTVNSREKVNINLLYDDDIQTIDVDGKKVIAINVPRADYTVRPVYINNNLSRGTFKRNHEGDYHCTEQELKMMLRDANEAGNDGLLLEYYTMDDIDIPTLERFRQMFQNLHPEHQWNSAEHKEFLTNFGGYTRDRRTGKEGLTMAGLLMFGKGLPVRERFDNLRMDYIDKSNLIGDQRYSDRLTYDGTWENNLFNFIRMVIPKLTRDLPHPFSMDGVVRKDDTLQAKAVREAVTNMVIHSDFMVNGVLKVEKYDDCFVLTNPGLLKLPIEQIYKGGESKARNQRMQNMFRMRGYGENLGSGFPLILNAWNEKHWIKPELLEQPELMQVKLTLHIQNNVASTSSNDPINDPINDPINLTERQKMILRMFLEEKNLSRERLCEKTGLSDATAKREIAFLKKAGYLERVGSLKTGHWIVVSK
;
A
#
# COMPACT_ATOMS: atom_id res chain seq x y z
N MET A 1 -8.02 24.78 7.03
CA MET A 1 -9.02 25.61 6.32
C MET A 1 -8.65 25.74 4.85
N ILE A 2 -9.60 25.49 3.96
CA ILE A 2 -9.42 25.70 2.50
C ILE A 2 -9.60 27.20 2.21
N THR A 3 -8.67 27.79 1.45
CA THR A 3 -8.71 29.21 1.08
C THR A 3 -9.06 29.37 -0.42
N ALA A 4 -9.52 30.55 -0.84
CA ALA A 4 -9.80 30.85 -2.25
C ALA A 4 -8.58 30.59 -3.16
N LEU A 5 -7.38 30.96 -2.71
CA LEU A 5 -6.14 30.68 -3.43
C LEU A 5 -5.89 29.18 -3.58
N ARG A 6 -6.15 28.40 -2.52
CA ARG A 6 -6.00 26.95 -2.56
C ARG A 6 -6.99 26.30 -3.52
N ILE A 7 -8.24 26.77 -3.59
CA ILE A 7 -9.22 26.30 -4.59
C ILE A 7 -8.69 26.55 -6.00
N LYS A 8 -8.25 27.78 -6.31
CA LYS A 8 -7.69 28.11 -7.64
C LYS A 8 -6.51 27.23 -8.01
N ASN A 9 -5.59 26.99 -7.07
CA ASN A 9 -4.43 26.12 -7.28
C ASN A 9 -4.83 24.64 -7.50
N ILE A 10 -5.81 24.14 -6.76
CA ILE A 10 -6.30 22.76 -6.93
C ILE A 10 -6.95 22.61 -8.31
N LEU A 11 -7.81 23.56 -8.73
CA LEU A 11 -8.47 23.52 -10.03
C LEU A 11 -7.50 23.66 -11.20
N SER A 12 -6.40 24.43 -11.05
CA SER A 12 -5.35 24.52 -12.07
C SER A 12 -4.58 23.22 -12.30
N GLN A 13 -4.59 22.32 -11.33
CA GLN A 13 -3.93 20.99 -11.41
C GLN A 13 -4.85 19.92 -12.02
N GLY A 14 -6.12 20.21 -12.25
CA GLY A 14 -7.11 19.29 -12.78
C GLY A 14 -7.78 18.39 -11.73
N GLU A 15 -8.80 17.65 -12.12
CA GLU A 15 -9.41 16.63 -11.28
C GLU A 15 -8.39 15.52 -10.96
N ARG A 16 -8.50 15.06 -9.74
CA ARG A 16 -7.66 13.97 -9.21
C ARG A 16 -8.56 12.94 -8.55
N VAL A 17 -8.00 11.79 -8.23
CA VAL A 17 -8.69 10.73 -7.48
C VAL A 17 -9.38 11.26 -6.21
N THR A 18 -8.86 12.34 -5.62
CA THR A 18 -9.35 12.96 -4.37
C THR A 18 -10.06 14.30 -4.55
N LEU A 19 -10.44 14.68 -5.78
CA LEU A 19 -11.17 15.91 -6.08
C LEU A 19 -12.35 15.63 -6.97
N GLU A 20 -13.50 16.23 -6.66
CA GLU A 20 -14.71 16.21 -7.48
C GLU A 20 -15.34 17.59 -7.54
N CYS A 21 -15.74 18.04 -8.73
CA CYS A 21 -16.38 19.31 -8.95
C CYS A 21 -17.83 19.12 -9.38
N LYS A 22 -18.77 19.89 -8.77
CA LYS A 22 -20.19 19.82 -9.09
C LYS A 22 -20.80 21.22 -9.18
N LYS A 23 -21.61 21.45 -10.21
CA LYS A 23 -22.25 22.74 -10.43
C LYS A 23 -23.13 23.19 -9.25
N ALA A 24 -24.03 22.35 -8.77
CA ALA A 24 -24.86 22.52 -7.57
C ALA A 24 -25.53 23.93 -7.44
N SER A 25 -25.91 24.57 -8.55
CA SER A 25 -26.40 25.96 -8.54
C SER A 25 -27.62 26.18 -7.64
N LYS A 26 -28.60 25.26 -7.65
CA LYS A 26 -29.90 25.39 -6.95
C LYS A 26 -30.13 24.42 -5.80
N GLY A 27 -29.20 23.49 -5.55
CA GLY A 27 -29.36 22.49 -4.49
C GLY A 27 -28.30 21.41 -4.54
N VAL A 28 -28.37 20.48 -3.60
CA VAL A 28 -27.43 19.34 -3.49
C VAL A 28 -27.70 18.33 -4.59
N PRO A 29 -26.74 18.05 -5.51
CA PRO A 29 -26.93 17.04 -6.55
C PRO A 29 -27.01 15.63 -5.95
N ASN A 30 -27.89 14.78 -6.48
CA ASN A 30 -28.00 13.39 -6.00
C ASN A 30 -26.69 12.60 -6.14
N SER A 31 -25.92 12.83 -7.20
CA SER A 31 -24.61 12.20 -7.43
C SER A 31 -23.53 12.61 -6.43
N LEU A 32 -23.78 13.60 -5.57
CA LEU A 32 -22.87 13.93 -4.47
C LEU A 32 -22.69 12.76 -3.50
N TRP A 33 -23.76 12.02 -3.27
CA TRP A 33 -23.77 10.92 -2.31
C TRP A 33 -23.03 9.69 -2.82
N ASP A 34 -23.01 9.47 -4.14
CA ASP A 34 -22.18 8.44 -4.77
C ASP A 34 -20.71 8.77 -4.53
N THR A 35 -20.31 10.03 -4.76
CA THR A 35 -18.94 10.53 -4.49
C THR A 35 -18.60 10.50 -3.00
N TYR A 36 -19.55 10.85 -2.11
CA TYR A 36 -19.35 10.73 -0.67
C TYR A 36 -18.99 9.29 -0.26
N SER A 37 -19.78 8.32 -0.73
CA SER A 37 -19.50 6.89 -0.49
C SER A 37 -18.16 6.49 -1.09
N ALA A 38 -17.86 6.89 -2.33
CA ALA A 38 -16.63 6.55 -3.01
C ALA A 38 -15.38 7.09 -2.30
N PHE A 39 -15.40 8.37 -1.89
CA PHE A 39 -14.29 8.98 -1.15
C PHE A 39 -14.11 8.32 0.22
N ALA A 40 -15.20 8.13 0.97
CA ALA A 40 -15.15 7.50 2.28
C ALA A 40 -14.58 6.08 2.23
N ASN A 41 -14.89 5.30 1.22
CA ASN A 41 -14.42 3.91 1.08
C ASN A 41 -13.01 3.80 0.49
N THR A 42 -12.46 4.88 -0.12
CA THR A 42 -11.18 4.78 -0.84
C THR A 42 -10.10 5.63 -0.19
N TYR A 43 -9.94 6.88 -0.60
CA TYR A 43 -8.81 7.72 -0.18
C TYR A 43 -9.23 8.96 0.63
N GLY A 44 -10.54 9.19 0.79
CA GLY A 44 -11.06 10.50 1.12
C GLY A 44 -10.98 11.45 -0.07
N GLY A 45 -11.41 12.70 0.13
CA GLY A 45 -11.32 13.71 -0.94
C GLY A 45 -12.12 14.96 -0.65
N THR A 46 -12.02 15.91 -1.56
CA THR A 46 -12.73 17.19 -1.49
C THR A 46 -13.77 17.28 -2.60
N ILE A 47 -15.00 17.58 -2.26
CA ILE A 47 -16.08 17.89 -3.22
C ILE A 47 -16.28 19.41 -3.23
N LEU A 48 -16.19 20.03 -4.42
CA LEU A 48 -16.42 21.45 -4.61
C LEU A 48 -17.78 21.66 -5.28
N LEU A 49 -18.70 22.40 -4.59
CA LEU A 49 -19.98 22.81 -5.16
C LEU A 49 -19.89 24.25 -5.64
N GLY A 50 -20.46 24.52 -6.81
CA GLY A 50 -20.38 25.82 -7.49
C GLY A 50 -19.23 25.88 -8.50
N VAL A 51 -18.74 24.74 -8.95
CA VAL A 51 -17.72 24.62 -10.00
C VAL A 51 -18.29 23.75 -11.13
N VAL A 52 -18.13 24.21 -12.37
CA VAL A 52 -18.51 23.47 -13.59
C VAL A 52 -17.25 22.99 -14.27
N GLU A 53 -17.26 21.74 -14.71
CA GLU A 53 -16.24 21.17 -15.55
C GLU A 53 -16.70 21.15 -17.01
N HIS A 54 -15.84 21.63 -17.90
CA HIS A 54 -16.02 21.62 -19.35
C HIS A 54 -15.16 20.50 -19.95
N MET A 55 -15.75 19.34 -20.23
CA MET A 55 -15.08 18.11 -20.66
C MET A 55 -14.32 18.25 -21.99
N ASP A 56 -14.75 19.18 -22.87
CA ASP A 56 -14.14 19.39 -24.19
C ASP A 56 -12.88 20.28 -24.11
N GLU A 57 -12.55 20.85 -22.97
CA GLU A 57 -11.43 21.77 -22.80
C GLU A 57 -10.19 21.03 -22.27
N GLN A 58 -9.12 20.99 -23.05
CA GLN A 58 -7.87 20.32 -22.67
C GLN A 58 -6.98 21.16 -21.73
N ASN A 59 -7.25 22.46 -21.65
CA ASN A 59 -6.49 23.36 -20.79
C ASN A 59 -7.14 23.40 -19.38
N ASN A 60 -6.46 22.87 -18.37
CA ASN A 60 -6.97 22.82 -16.99
C ASN A 60 -7.45 24.16 -16.45
N THR A 61 -6.84 25.28 -16.84
CA THR A 61 -7.26 26.61 -16.40
C THR A 61 -8.60 27.06 -17.00
N LYS A 62 -9.04 26.48 -18.11
CA LYS A 62 -10.32 26.71 -18.77
C LYS A 62 -11.31 25.56 -18.55
N ARG A 63 -10.82 24.39 -18.18
CA ARG A 63 -11.63 23.20 -17.93
C ARG A 63 -12.59 23.42 -16.75
N PHE A 64 -12.16 24.16 -15.71
CA PHE A 64 -12.96 24.41 -14.53
C PHE A 64 -13.41 25.87 -14.46
N GLU A 65 -14.72 26.09 -14.42
CA GLU A 65 -15.32 27.41 -14.25
C GLU A 65 -15.98 27.51 -12.87
N ILE A 66 -15.56 28.48 -12.07
CA ILE A 66 -16.23 28.81 -10.82
C ILE A 66 -17.47 29.60 -11.13
N VAL A 67 -18.65 28.99 -10.97
CA VAL A 67 -19.97 29.64 -11.21
C VAL A 67 -20.60 30.10 -9.90
N GLY A 68 -20.22 29.50 -8.77
CA GLY A 68 -20.79 29.69 -7.46
C GLY A 68 -22.14 29.00 -7.26
N VAL A 69 -22.62 29.02 -6.02
CA VAL A 69 -23.97 28.54 -5.64
C VAL A 69 -24.89 29.72 -5.32
N GLU A 70 -26.17 29.59 -5.62
CA GLU A 70 -27.15 30.67 -5.43
C GLU A 70 -27.46 30.94 -3.95
N ASP A 71 -27.66 29.87 -3.16
CA ASP A 71 -27.96 29.94 -1.72
C ASP A 71 -27.11 28.95 -0.94
N ALA A 72 -25.94 29.42 -0.51
CA ALA A 72 -24.98 28.57 0.21
C ALA A 72 -25.52 28.08 1.56
N ASP A 73 -26.28 28.90 2.27
CA ASP A 73 -26.80 28.56 3.59
C ASP A 73 -27.86 27.47 3.50
N LYS A 74 -28.76 27.58 2.53
CA LYS A 74 -29.77 26.55 2.24
C LYS A 74 -29.11 25.23 1.83
N ILE A 75 -28.14 25.26 0.90
CA ILE A 75 -27.43 24.06 0.45
C ILE A 75 -26.69 23.41 1.61
N ARG A 76 -26.03 24.19 2.46
CA ARG A 76 -25.35 23.67 3.65
C ARG A 76 -26.33 23.01 4.62
N LYS A 77 -27.48 23.61 4.85
CA LYS A 77 -28.56 23.03 5.69
C LYS A 77 -29.06 21.71 5.11
N ASP A 78 -29.31 21.67 3.80
CA ASP A 78 -29.79 20.47 3.11
C ASP A 78 -28.73 19.35 3.13
N LEU A 79 -27.44 19.67 2.99
CA LEU A 79 -26.33 18.73 3.17
C LEU A 79 -26.35 18.10 4.56
N TRP A 80 -26.43 18.93 5.63
CA TRP A 80 -26.46 18.43 6.99
C TRP A 80 -27.69 17.58 7.29
N ASN A 81 -28.85 17.97 6.82
CA ASN A 81 -30.08 17.18 6.98
C ASN A 81 -29.96 15.82 6.30
N THR A 82 -29.36 15.78 5.10
CA THR A 82 -29.27 14.57 4.29
C THR A 82 -28.19 13.62 4.81
N VAL A 83 -26.99 14.12 5.18
CA VAL A 83 -25.91 13.26 5.67
C VAL A 83 -26.24 12.63 7.03
N ASN A 84 -27.10 13.29 7.83
CA ASN A 84 -27.60 12.75 9.10
C ASN A 84 -28.82 11.82 8.93
N SER A 85 -29.39 11.72 7.74
CA SER A 85 -30.48 10.78 7.45
C SER A 85 -29.91 9.39 7.14
N ARG A 86 -30.12 8.43 8.05
CA ARG A 86 -29.67 7.03 7.87
C ARG A 86 -30.32 6.33 6.67
N GLU A 87 -31.44 6.84 6.18
CA GLU A 87 -32.05 6.34 4.94
C GLU A 87 -31.21 6.70 3.71
N LYS A 88 -30.49 7.84 3.78
CA LYS A 88 -29.65 8.33 2.68
C LYS A 88 -28.22 7.86 2.79
N VAL A 89 -27.62 7.99 3.97
CA VAL A 89 -26.22 7.60 4.24
C VAL A 89 -26.17 6.79 5.52
N ASN A 90 -25.58 5.60 5.49
CA ASN A 90 -25.52 4.72 6.67
C ASN A 90 -24.72 5.33 7.85
N ILE A 91 -23.75 6.20 7.57
CA ILE A 91 -22.93 6.86 8.57
C ILE A 91 -22.50 8.26 8.11
N ASN A 92 -22.61 9.25 9.01
CA ASN A 92 -22.05 10.58 8.82
C ASN A 92 -20.61 10.60 9.34
N LEU A 93 -19.66 10.96 8.46
CA LEU A 93 -18.23 11.11 8.76
C LEU A 93 -17.79 12.57 8.89
N LEU A 94 -18.69 13.54 8.62
CA LEU A 94 -18.36 14.96 8.54
C LEU A 94 -18.54 15.64 9.89
N TYR A 95 -17.63 16.54 10.19
CA TYR A 95 -17.70 17.53 11.26
C TYR A 95 -17.94 18.93 10.70
N ASP A 96 -18.28 19.89 11.54
CA ASP A 96 -18.60 21.27 11.11
C ASP A 96 -17.50 21.91 10.24
N ASP A 97 -16.24 21.64 10.57
CA ASP A 97 -15.07 22.16 9.85
C ASP A 97 -14.87 21.53 8.46
N ASP A 98 -15.51 20.38 8.18
CA ASP A 98 -15.42 19.69 6.89
C ASP A 98 -16.28 20.31 5.80
N ILE A 99 -17.26 21.16 6.16
CA ILE A 99 -18.12 21.88 5.19
C ILE A 99 -17.87 23.37 5.32
N GLN A 100 -17.15 23.95 4.38
CA GLN A 100 -16.76 25.35 4.39
C GLN A 100 -17.38 26.10 3.19
N THR A 101 -17.93 27.29 3.44
CA THR A 101 -18.33 28.21 2.38
C THR A 101 -17.23 29.24 2.17
N ILE A 102 -16.72 29.33 0.94
CA ILE A 102 -15.56 30.15 0.58
C ILE A 102 -15.98 31.11 -0.53
N ASP A 103 -15.69 32.39 -0.35
CA ASP A 103 -15.87 33.39 -1.41
C ASP A 103 -14.63 33.35 -2.33
N VAL A 104 -14.89 33.14 -3.62
CA VAL A 104 -13.86 33.16 -4.66
C VAL A 104 -14.30 34.15 -5.74
N ASP A 105 -13.68 35.32 -5.73
CA ASP A 105 -13.97 36.43 -6.66
C ASP A 105 -15.47 36.84 -6.66
N GLY A 106 -16.10 36.90 -5.49
CA GLY A 106 -17.50 37.25 -5.31
C GLY A 106 -18.50 36.12 -5.56
N LYS A 107 -18.01 34.91 -5.83
CA LYS A 107 -18.83 33.70 -6.03
C LYS A 107 -18.64 32.74 -4.84
N LYS A 108 -19.75 32.31 -4.24
CA LYS A 108 -19.70 31.36 -3.10
C LYS A 108 -19.50 29.94 -3.60
N VAL A 109 -18.45 29.28 -3.14
CA VAL A 109 -18.15 27.86 -3.37
C VAL A 109 -18.26 27.12 -2.05
N ILE A 110 -18.91 25.96 -2.03
CA ILE A 110 -18.94 25.09 -0.85
C ILE A 110 -17.91 23.98 -1.06
N ALA A 111 -16.95 23.88 -0.15
CA ALA A 111 -15.98 22.80 -0.11
C ALA A 111 -16.38 21.80 0.98
N ILE A 112 -16.49 20.51 0.61
CA ILE A 112 -16.82 19.40 1.50
C ILE A 112 -15.59 18.48 1.53
N ASN A 113 -14.95 18.37 2.68
CA ASN A 113 -13.81 17.47 2.89
C ASN A 113 -14.33 16.14 3.45
N VAL A 114 -14.39 15.11 2.61
CA VAL A 114 -14.84 13.76 3.00
C VAL A 114 -13.61 12.97 3.45
N PRO A 115 -13.51 12.60 4.74
CA PRO A 115 -12.37 11.79 5.20
C PRO A 115 -12.50 10.35 4.69
N ARG A 116 -11.36 9.66 4.53
CA ARG A 116 -11.39 8.20 4.40
C ARG A 116 -11.97 7.61 5.68
N ALA A 117 -12.99 6.78 5.57
CA ALA A 117 -13.60 6.11 6.70
C ALA A 117 -12.61 5.13 7.37
N ASP A 118 -12.67 5.06 8.71
CA ASP A 118 -11.97 4.01 9.42
C ASP A 118 -12.44 2.63 8.95
N TYR A 119 -11.54 1.63 8.96
CA TYR A 119 -11.88 0.28 8.51
C TYR A 119 -13.02 -0.36 9.32
N THR A 120 -13.22 0.05 10.58
CA THR A 120 -14.28 -0.49 11.47
C THR A 120 -15.68 -0.04 11.06
N VAL A 121 -15.79 1.06 10.30
CA VAL A 121 -17.08 1.61 9.86
C VAL A 121 -17.32 1.45 8.35
N ARG A 122 -16.35 0.95 7.62
CA ARG A 122 -16.53 0.58 6.21
C ARG A 122 -17.30 -0.73 6.06
N PRO A 123 -18.13 -0.89 5.03
CA PRO A 123 -18.36 0.03 3.92
C PRO A 123 -19.33 1.17 4.29
N VAL A 124 -19.06 2.37 3.75
CA VAL A 124 -19.97 3.51 3.74
C VAL A 124 -20.87 3.38 2.52
N TYR A 125 -22.17 3.28 2.73
CA TYR A 125 -23.14 3.08 1.64
C TYR A 125 -24.33 4.01 1.74
N ILE A 126 -25.04 4.18 0.62
CA ILE A 126 -26.19 5.07 0.49
C ILE A 126 -27.49 4.32 0.22
N ASN A 127 -28.61 5.02 0.43
CA ASN A 127 -29.96 4.55 0.12
C ASN A 127 -30.32 3.21 0.78
N ASN A 128 -29.82 2.95 1.99
CA ASN A 128 -30.03 1.69 2.72
C ASN A 128 -29.67 0.42 1.92
N ASN A 129 -28.80 0.54 0.93
CA ASN A 129 -28.48 -0.55 0.03
C ASN A 129 -26.97 -0.86 0.02
N LEU A 130 -26.56 -1.84 0.80
CA LEU A 130 -25.15 -2.25 0.91
C LEU A 130 -24.54 -2.65 -0.44
N SER A 131 -25.25 -3.43 -1.25
CA SER A 131 -24.69 -3.99 -2.48
C SER A 131 -24.67 -3.01 -3.66
N ARG A 132 -25.65 -2.12 -3.75
CA ARG A 132 -25.78 -1.14 -4.86
C ARG A 132 -25.49 0.29 -4.43
N GLY A 133 -25.40 0.56 -3.15
CA GLY A 133 -25.13 1.90 -2.60
C GLY A 133 -23.70 2.10 -2.14
N THR A 134 -22.83 1.10 -2.27
CA THR A 134 -21.42 1.22 -1.91
C THR A 134 -20.58 1.52 -3.15
N PHE A 135 -19.88 2.64 -3.10
CA PHE A 135 -19.04 3.11 -4.20
C PHE A 135 -17.58 3.15 -3.80
N LYS A 136 -16.71 3.04 -4.81
CA LYS A 136 -15.26 3.26 -4.73
C LYS A 136 -14.83 4.28 -5.75
N ARG A 137 -13.76 5.01 -5.46
CA ARG A 137 -13.12 5.94 -6.40
C ARG A 137 -12.08 5.20 -7.21
N ASN A 138 -12.17 5.26 -8.53
CA ASN A 138 -11.14 4.79 -9.44
C ASN A 138 -10.93 5.85 -10.52
N HIS A 139 -9.69 6.36 -10.66
CA HIS A 139 -9.40 7.57 -11.43
C HIS A 139 -10.33 8.74 -11.03
N GLU A 140 -11.03 9.33 -11.99
CA GLU A 140 -11.98 10.44 -11.79
C GLU A 140 -13.44 9.96 -11.63
N GLY A 141 -13.70 8.64 -11.59
CA GLY A 141 -15.04 8.08 -11.56
C GLY A 141 -15.43 7.40 -10.25
N ASP A 142 -16.75 7.43 -9.96
CA ASP A 142 -17.36 6.71 -8.85
C ASP A 142 -18.00 5.42 -9.38
N TYR A 143 -17.52 4.28 -8.91
CA TYR A 143 -17.95 2.96 -9.38
C TYR A 143 -18.51 2.13 -8.24
N HIS A 144 -19.48 1.29 -8.51
CA HIS A 144 -19.98 0.34 -7.52
C HIS A 144 -18.87 -0.63 -7.09
N CYS A 145 -18.81 -0.88 -5.79
CA CYS A 145 -17.92 -1.93 -5.27
C CYS A 145 -18.40 -3.31 -5.75
N THR A 146 -17.45 -4.18 -6.04
CA THR A 146 -17.72 -5.59 -6.32
C THR A 146 -18.13 -6.33 -5.05
N GLU A 147 -18.76 -7.49 -5.19
CA GLU A 147 -19.12 -8.33 -4.06
C GLU A 147 -17.90 -8.77 -3.24
N GLN A 148 -16.76 -8.99 -3.90
CA GLN A 148 -15.50 -9.35 -3.25
C GLN A 148 -14.97 -8.20 -2.38
N GLU A 149 -15.02 -6.96 -2.88
CA GLU A 149 -14.60 -5.76 -2.12
C GLU A 149 -15.51 -5.53 -0.90
N LEU A 150 -16.82 -5.70 -1.07
CA LEU A 150 -17.77 -5.61 0.06
C LEU A 150 -17.48 -6.66 1.13
N LYS A 151 -17.29 -7.92 0.74
CA LYS A 151 -16.95 -9.00 1.67
C LYS A 151 -15.64 -8.71 2.41
N MET A 152 -14.64 -8.13 1.74
CA MET A 152 -13.38 -7.72 2.35
C MET A 152 -13.60 -6.61 3.38
N MET A 153 -14.32 -5.53 3.02
CA MET A 153 -14.59 -4.42 3.96
C MET A 153 -15.32 -4.91 5.21
N LEU A 154 -16.33 -5.78 5.05
CA LEU A 154 -17.08 -6.36 6.18
C LEU A 154 -16.20 -7.26 7.07
N ARG A 155 -15.28 -8.03 6.48
CA ARG A 155 -14.33 -8.83 7.25
C ARG A 155 -13.34 -7.93 8.00
N ASP A 156 -12.83 -6.89 7.36
CA ASP A 156 -11.88 -5.96 7.95
C ASP A 156 -12.49 -5.16 9.12
N ALA A 157 -13.78 -4.88 9.06
CA ALA A 157 -14.52 -4.25 10.15
C ALA A 157 -14.59 -5.12 11.43
N ASN A 158 -14.32 -6.42 11.33
CA ASN A 158 -14.25 -7.30 12.49
C ASN A 158 -12.93 -7.10 13.25
N GLU A 159 -12.99 -6.44 14.39
CA GLU A 159 -11.81 -6.17 15.24
C GLU A 159 -11.19 -7.41 15.88
N ALA A 160 -11.95 -8.51 16.02
CA ALA A 160 -11.45 -9.76 16.59
C ALA A 160 -10.44 -10.50 15.70
N GLY A 161 -10.22 -10.00 14.47
CA GLY A 161 -9.39 -10.64 13.45
C GLY A 161 -10.08 -11.85 12.81
N ASN A 162 -9.65 -12.17 11.60
CA ASN A 162 -10.26 -13.27 10.83
C ASN A 162 -9.55 -14.60 11.03
N ASP A 163 -8.29 -14.57 11.45
CA ASP A 163 -7.45 -15.75 11.62
C ASP A 163 -7.85 -16.63 12.83
N GLY A 164 -8.75 -16.12 13.68
CA GLY A 164 -9.38 -16.85 14.77
C GLY A 164 -10.58 -17.72 14.40
N LEU A 165 -11.01 -17.70 13.14
CA LEU A 165 -12.15 -18.46 12.67
C LEU A 165 -11.91 -19.96 12.90
N LEU A 166 -12.85 -20.63 13.60
CA LEU A 166 -12.87 -22.09 13.74
C LEU A 166 -13.14 -22.73 12.38
N LEU A 167 -12.25 -23.60 11.96
CA LEU A 167 -12.41 -24.40 10.76
C LEU A 167 -13.06 -25.74 11.14
N GLU A 168 -14.33 -25.90 10.81
CA GLU A 168 -15.04 -27.14 11.08
C GLU A 168 -14.39 -28.31 10.33
N TYR A 169 -14.24 -29.43 11.01
CA TYR A 169 -13.64 -30.68 10.49
C TYR A 169 -12.12 -30.68 10.29
N TYR A 170 -11.42 -29.57 10.60
CA TYR A 170 -9.96 -29.55 10.63
C TYR A 170 -9.47 -29.81 12.05
N THR A 171 -8.61 -30.82 12.20
CA THR A 171 -8.17 -31.36 13.48
C THR A 171 -6.64 -31.36 13.61
N MET A 172 -6.11 -31.93 14.68
CA MET A 172 -4.68 -32.10 14.85
C MET A 172 -4.05 -33.02 13.79
N ASP A 173 -4.85 -33.86 13.12
CA ASP A 173 -4.39 -34.73 12.04
C ASP A 173 -3.98 -33.94 10.80
N ASP A 174 -4.47 -32.69 10.65
CA ASP A 174 -4.13 -31.79 9.56
C ASP A 174 -2.87 -30.94 9.83
N ILE A 175 -2.31 -31.07 11.02
CA ILE A 175 -1.07 -30.38 11.42
C ILE A 175 0.17 -31.18 11.02
N ASP A 176 1.16 -30.47 10.46
CA ASP A 176 2.52 -30.98 10.30
C ASP A 176 3.27 -30.87 11.64
N ILE A 177 3.29 -31.97 12.37
CA ILE A 177 3.93 -32.05 13.70
C ILE A 177 5.40 -31.63 13.65
N PRO A 178 6.23 -32.04 12.65
CA PRO A 178 7.60 -31.55 12.54
C PRO A 178 7.71 -30.03 12.44
N THR A 179 6.77 -29.37 11.75
CA THR A 179 6.74 -27.90 11.68
C THR A 179 6.37 -27.29 13.04
N LEU A 180 5.37 -27.83 13.72
CA LEU A 180 4.97 -27.36 15.06
C LEU A 180 6.10 -27.54 16.07
N GLU A 181 6.82 -28.67 16.03
CA GLU A 181 7.97 -28.92 16.91
C GLU A 181 9.13 -27.97 16.66
N ARG A 182 9.41 -27.60 15.40
CA ARG A 182 10.42 -26.57 15.11
C ARG A 182 10.02 -25.22 15.70
N PHE A 183 8.74 -24.86 15.62
CA PHE A 183 8.24 -23.64 16.24
C PHE A 183 8.38 -23.70 17.77
N ARG A 184 8.02 -24.83 18.41
CA ARG A 184 8.18 -25.06 19.85
C ARG A 184 9.65 -24.93 20.28
N GLN A 185 10.57 -25.54 19.55
CA GLN A 185 11.99 -25.45 19.86
C GLN A 185 12.50 -24.01 19.82
N MET A 186 12.06 -23.22 18.83
CA MET A 186 12.41 -21.80 18.76
C MET A 186 11.80 -20.98 19.90
N PHE A 187 10.56 -21.27 20.27
CA PHE A 187 9.89 -20.67 21.41
C PHE A 187 10.63 -21.01 22.72
N GLN A 188 10.99 -22.28 22.93
CA GLN A 188 11.71 -22.76 24.12
C GLN A 188 13.10 -22.09 24.24
N ASN A 189 13.80 -21.89 23.15
CA ASN A 189 15.11 -21.22 23.15
C ASN A 189 15.02 -19.77 23.63
N LEU A 190 13.90 -19.08 23.35
CA LEU A 190 13.65 -17.71 23.79
C LEU A 190 13.02 -17.63 25.18
N HIS A 191 12.27 -18.64 25.58
CA HIS A 191 11.50 -18.70 26.81
C HIS A 191 11.71 -20.03 27.53
N PRO A 192 12.95 -20.33 28.01
CA PRO A 192 13.31 -21.68 28.51
C PRO A 192 12.46 -22.14 29.70
N GLU A 193 12.03 -21.24 30.55
CA GLU A 193 11.25 -21.56 31.76
C GLU A 193 9.73 -21.41 31.58
N HIS A 194 9.27 -21.21 30.33
CA HIS A 194 7.84 -20.98 30.10
C HIS A 194 7.03 -22.27 30.26
N GLN A 195 5.94 -22.20 30.99
CA GLN A 195 5.08 -23.36 31.31
C GLN A 195 4.54 -24.09 30.07
N TRP A 196 4.39 -23.41 28.93
CA TRP A 196 3.91 -24.03 27.70
C TRP A 196 4.91 -24.98 27.03
N ASN A 197 6.17 -24.98 27.46
CA ASN A 197 7.21 -25.88 26.92
C ASN A 197 6.89 -27.35 27.17
N SER A 198 6.20 -27.67 28.28
CA SER A 198 5.80 -29.01 28.66
C SER A 198 4.38 -29.41 28.19
N ALA A 199 3.66 -28.49 27.54
CA ALA A 199 2.30 -28.75 27.09
C ALA A 199 2.27 -29.78 25.93
N GLU A 200 1.23 -30.59 25.83
CA GLU A 200 0.98 -31.43 24.65
C GLU A 200 0.73 -30.59 23.41
N HIS A 201 0.90 -31.16 22.22
CA HIS A 201 0.78 -30.42 20.94
C HIS A 201 -0.54 -29.65 20.80
N LYS A 202 -1.66 -30.30 21.14
CA LYS A 202 -2.99 -29.65 21.06
C LYS A 202 -3.09 -28.49 22.05
N GLU A 203 -2.62 -28.68 23.27
CA GLU A 203 -2.62 -27.63 24.31
C GLU A 203 -1.68 -26.50 23.93
N PHE A 204 -0.48 -26.81 23.48
CA PHE A 204 0.48 -25.84 23.01
C PHE A 204 -0.10 -24.98 21.89
N LEU A 205 -0.69 -25.61 20.87
CA LEU A 205 -1.33 -24.92 19.76
C LEU A 205 -2.55 -24.10 20.21
N THR A 206 -3.32 -24.59 21.21
CA THR A 206 -4.45 -23.86 21.79
C THR A 206 -4.00 -22.58 22.48
N ASN A 207 -2.90 -22.63 23.24
CA ASN A 207 -2.34 -21.48 23.95
C ASN A 207 -1.89 -20.36 23.00
N PHE A 208 -1.46 -20.71 21.79
CA PHE A 208 -1.16 -19.76 20.72
C PHE A 208 -2.37 -19.35 19.89
N GLY A 209 -3.55 -19.93 20.15
CA GLY A 209 -4.77 -19.63 19.42
C GLY A 209 -4.87 -20.32 18.05
N GLY A 210 -4.00 -21.31 17.77
CA GLY A 210 -4.04 -22.12 16.55
C GLY A 210 -5.07 -23.26 16.59
N TYR A 211 -5.56 -23.62 17.79
CA TYR A 211 -6.67 -24.51 18.02
C TYR A 211 -7.68 -23.83 18.95
N THR A 212 -8.97 -24.09 18.79
CA THR A 212 -10.00 -23.44 19.61
C THR A 212 -11.23 -24.31 19.79
N ARG A 213 -12.03 -23.97 20.79
CA ARG A 213 -13.36 -24.54 21.00
C ARG A 213 -14.40 -23.42 21.04
N ASP A 214 -15.40 -23.50 20.17
CA ASP A 214 -16.59 -22.64 20.26
C ASP A 214 -17.38 -23.03 21.50
N ARG A 215 -17.40 -22.13 22.48
CA ARG A 215 -18.06 -22.38 23.77
C ARG A 215 -19.59 -22.46 23.65
N ARG A 216 -20.17 -21.87 22.61
CA ARG A 216 -21.61 -21.88 22.35
C ARG A 216 -22.09 -23.21 21.79
N THR A 217 -21.34 -23.75 20.81
CA THR A 217 -21.71 -24.95 20.09
C THR A 217 -21.01 -26.20 20.63
N GLY A 218 -19.95 -26.05 21.39
CA GLY A 218 -19.07 -27.12 21.87
C GLY A 218 -18.13 -27.69 20.79
N LYS A 219 -18.25 -27.26 19.54
CA LYS A 219 -17.35 -27.67 18.44
C LYS A 219 -15.93 -27.19 18.69
N GLU A 220 -14.97 -28.03 18.35
CA GLU A 220 -13.55 -27.69 18.45
C GLU A 220 -12.80 -28.06 17.17
N GLY A 221 -11.68 -27.42 16.91
CA GLY A 221 -10.86 -27.66 15.74
C GLY A 221 -9.77 -26.61 15.55
N LEU A 222 -9.06 -26.71 14.44
CA LEU A 222 -8.06 -25.73 14.06
C LEU A 222 -8.70 -24.36 13.81
N THR A 223 -7.95 -23.32 14.11
CA THR A 223 -8.28 -21.99 13.61
C THR A 223 -7.62 -21.77 12.25
N MET A 224 -8.07 -20.74 11.54
CA MET A 224 -7.41 -20.33 10.29
C MET A 224 -5.92 -20.07 10.51
N ALA A 225 -5.53 -19.42 11.63
CA ALA A 225 -4.12 -19.22 12.00
C ALA A 225 -3.38 -20.54 12.18
N GLY A 226 -3.96 -21.51 12.89
CA GLY A 226 -3.31 -22.80 13.15
C GLY A 226 -3.05 -23.58 11.87
N LEU A 227 -4.05 -23.67 10.99
CA LEU A 227 -3.92 -24.38 9.72
C LEU A 227 -2.92 -23.68 8.79
N LEU A 228 -3.00 -22.36 8.62
CA LEU A 228 -2.09 -21.61 7.76
C LEU A 228 -0.63 -21.66 8.25
N MET A 229 -0.40 -21.60 9.56
CA MET A 229 0.94 -21.59 10.14
C MET A 229 1.61 -22.96 10.17
N PHE A 230 0.84 -24.02 10.47
CA PHE A 230 1.41 -25.32 10.81
C PHE A 230 0.74 -26.50 10.07
N GLY A 231 -0.21 -26.23 9.19
CA GLY A 231 -0.91 -27.29 8.47
C GLY A 231 -0.04 -28.06 7.50
N LYS A 232 -0.43 -29.30 7.23
CA LYS A 232 0.06 -30.08 6.09
C LYS A 232 -0.35 -29.38 4.79
N GLY A 233 0.46 -29.52 3.75
CA GLY A 233 0.23 -28.79 2.49
C GLY A 233 -1.08 -29.13 1.80
N LEU A 234 -1.60 -30.36 1.91
CA LEU A 234 -2.89 -30.75 1.31
C LEU A 234 -4.07 -30.06 2.01
N PRO A 235 -4.28 -30.17 3.33
CA PRO A 235 -5.34 -29.46 4.05
C PRO A 235 -5.30 -27.94 3.86
N VAL A 236 -4.11 -27.35 3.83
CA VAL A 236 -3.95 -25.90 3.55
C VAL A 236 -4.48 -25.54 2.17
N ARG A 237 -4.15 -26.31 1.13
CA ARG A 237 -4.63 -26.05 -0.23
C ARG A 237 -6.12 -26.34 -0.42
N GLU A 238 -6.65 -27.35 0.25
CA GLU A 238 -8.10 -27.66 0.21
C GLU A 238 -8.93 -26.52 0.81
N ARG A 239 -8.41 -25.87 1.87
CA ARG A 239 -9.13 -24.76 2.53
C ARG A 239 -8.85 -23.41 1.89
N PHE A 240 -7.64 -23.20 1.37
CA PHE A 240 -7.15 -21.97 0.78
C PHE A 240 -6.58 -22.26 -0.62
N ASP A 241 -7.45 -22.69 -1.54
CA ASP A 241 -7.12 -23.11 -2.91
C ASP A 241 -6.39 -22.01 -3.71
N ASN A 242 -6.63 -20.75 -3.37
CA ASN A 242 -6.00 -19.58 -3.99
C ASN A 242 -4.70 -19.13 -3.30
N LEU A 243 -4.30 -19.76 -2.20
CA LEU A 243 -3.07 -19.39 -1.50
C LEU A 243 -1.85 -19.84 -2.29
N ARG A 244 -1.08 -18.89 -2.77
CA ARG A 244 0.22 -19.10 -3.40
C ARG A 244 1.29 -18.38 -2.62
N MET A 245 2.43 -19.05 -2.42
CA MET A 245 3.61 -18.52 -1.74
C MET A 245 4.81 -18.71 -2.65
N ASP A 246 5.38 -17.62 -3.14
CA ASP A 246 6.49 -17.65 -4.06
C ASP A 246 7.65 -16.74 -3.54
N TYR A 247 8.85 -17.28 -3.51
CA TYR A 247 10.09 -16.52 -3.45
C TYR A 247 10.83 -16.67 -4.77
N ILE A 248 11.29 -15.58 -5.35
CA ILE A 248 11.98 -15.54 -6.63
C ILE A 248 13.21 -14.64 -6.50
N ASP A 249 14.40 -15.22 -6.61
CA ASP A 249 15.65 -14.46 -6.67
C ASP A 249 15.97 -14.12 -8.12
N LYS A 250 15.97 -12.85 -8.41
CA LYS A 250 16.31 -12.27 -9.73
C LYS A 250 17.61 -11.46 -9.67
N SER A 251 18.41 -11.69 -8.63
CA SER A 251 19.74 -11.09 -8.53
C SER A 251 20.76 -11.90 -9.31
N ASN A 252 21.81 -11.23 -9.79
CA ASN A 252 22.95 -11.82 -10.49
C ASN A 252 22.57 -12.72 -11.69
N LEU A 253 21.54 -12.32 -12.45
CA LEU A 253 21.11 -13.10 -13.61
C LEU A 253 22.15 -13.07 -14.74
N ILE A 254 22.40 -14.24 -15.33
CA ILE A 254 23.34 -14.42 -16.46
C ILE A 254 22.56 -14.88 -17.68
N GLY A 255 22.71 -14.16 -18.80
CA GLY A 255 22.06 -14.49 -20.05
C GLY A 255 20.53 -14.45 -19.97
N ASP A 256 19.86 -15.50 -20.47
CA ASP A 256 18.39 -15.59 -20.52
C ASP A 256 17.75 -16.21 -19.27
N GLN A 257 18.47 -16.27 -18.14
CA GLN A 257 17.94 -16.80 -16.88
C GLN A 257 16.77 -15.93 -16.40
N ARG A 258 15.70 -16.60 -15.96
CA ARG A 258 14.52 -15.93 -15.40
C ARG A 258 14.64 -15.69 -13.89
N TYR A 259 15.44 -16.49 -13.19
CA TYR A 259 15.74 -16.42 -11.76
C TYR A 259 17.03 -17.18 -11.46
N SER A 260 17.73 -16.76 -10.44
CA SER A 260 18.92 -17.44 -9.91
C SER A 260 18.57 -18.46 -8.81
N ASP A 261 17.50 -18.21 -8.06
CA ASP A 261 16.96 -19.11 -7.03
C ASP A 261 15.44 -18.94 -6.95
N ARG A 262 14.74 -19.97 -6.56
CA ARG A 262 13.28 -19.97 -6.44
C ARG A 262 12.82 -20.92 -5.32
N LEU A 263 11.84 -20.47 -4.55
CA LEU A 263 11.09 -21.31 -3.62
C LEU A 263 9.60 -21.19 -3.99
N THR A 264 9.06 -22.26 -4.55
CA THR A 264 7.62 -22.46 -4.81
C THR A 264 7.26 -23.81 -4.26
N TYR A 265 5.98 -24.05 -4.02
CA TYR A 265 5.55 -25.38 -3.62
C TYR A 265 5.78 -26.41 -4.74
N ASP A 266 6.60 -27.41 -4.46
CA ASP A 266 6.94 -28.51 -5.36
C ASP A 266 6.74 -29.90 -4.73
N GLY A 267 6.16 -29.96 -3.53
CA GLY A 267 5.95 -31.20 -2.77
C GLY A 267 7.14 -31.63 -1.89
N THR A 268 8.26 -30.92 -1.91
CA THR A 268 9.42 -31.23 -1.07
C THR A 268 9.32 -30.66 0.36
N TRP A 269 8.36 -29.79 0.60
CA TRP A 269 8.10 -29.17 1.90
C TRP A 269 6.61 -28.96 2.12
N GLU A 270 6.17 -28.90 3.38
CA GLU A 270 4.79 -28.60 3.72
C GLU A 270 4.49 -27.12 3.48
N ASN A 271 3.48 -26.87 2.64
CA ASN A 271 3.12 -25.54 2.13
C ASN A 271 2.36 -24.72 3.17
N ASN A 272 3.02 -24.39 4.28
CA ASN A 272 2.50 -23.54 5.33
C ASN A 272 3.36 -22.28 5.52
N LEU A 273 2.78 -21.26 6.15
CA LEU A 273 3.42 -19.96 6.32
C LEU A 273 4.69 -20.00 7.15
N PHE A 274 4.72 -20.83 8.20
CA PHE A 274 5.92 -20.94 9.03
C PHE A 274 7.12 -21.46 8.25
N ASN A 275 6.94 -22.52 7.47
CA ASN A 275 8.01 -23.08 6.64
C ASN A 275 8.45 -22.08 5.57
N PHE A 276 7.49 -21.43 4.89
CA PHE A 276 7.81 -20.40 3.89
C PHE A 276 8.69 -19.30 4.47
N ILE A 277 8.25 -18.67 5.57
CA ILE A 277 8.99 -17.57 6.22
C ILE A 277 10.37 -18.03 6.69
N ARG A 278 10.45 -19.21 7.31
CA ARG A 278 11.70 -19.78 7.80
C ARG A 278 12.72 -20.00 6.66
N MET A 279 12.27 -20.32 5.47
CA MET A 279 13.14 -20.53 4.31
C MET A 279 13.48 -19.20 3.60
N VAL A 280 12.55 -18.24 3.56
CA VAL A 280 12.75 -16.97 2.83
C VAL A 280 13.63 -15.98 3.59
N ILE A 281 13.44 -15.83 4.90
CA ILE A 281 14.21 -14.83 5.70
C ILE A 281 15.72 -15.00 5.54
N PRO A 282 16.32 -16.20 5.69
CA PRO A 282 17.76 -16.38 5.50
C PRO A 282 18.23 -16.02 4.08
N LYS A 283 17.41 -16.27 3.05
CA LYS A 283 17.74 -15.93 1.66
C LYS A 283 17.77 -14.40 1.42
N LEU A 284 16.92 -13.64 2.12
CA LEU A 284 16.91 -12.18 2.04
C LEU A 284 18.04 -11.54 2.88
N THR A 285 18.35 -12.13 4.03
CA THR A 285 19.30 -11.52 4.98
C THR A 285 20.77 -11.90 4.71
N ARG A 286 21.03 -13.00 3.98
CA ARG A 286 22.38 -13.51 3.72
C ARG A 286 23.32 -12.45 3.11
N ASP A 287 22.83 -11.67 2.17
CA ASP A 287 23.64 -10.73 1.39
C ASP A 287 23.58 -9.28 1.94
N LEU A 288 22.89 -9.09 3.08
CA LEU A 288 22.90 -7.81 3.77
C LEU A 288 24.27 -7.56 4.42
N PRO A 289 24.71 -6.29 4.50
CA PRO A 289 25.95 -5.96 5.17
C PRO A 289 25.94 -6.43 6.64
N HIS A 290 26.88 -7.28 7.02
CA HIS A 290 27.11 -7.73 8.39
C HIS A 290 28.39 -7.08 8.94
N PRO A 291 28.34 -5.85 9.47
CA PRO A 291 29.51 -5.27 10.11
C PRO A 291 29.86 -6.13 11.34
N PHE A 292 31.16 -6.37 11.52
CA PHE A 292 31.63 -7.03 12.72
C PHE A 292 31.29 -6.17 13.95
N SER A 293 30.42 -6.65 14.80
CA SER A 293 30.03 -5.99 16.04
C SER A 293 30.07 -6.95 17.20
N MET A 294 30.67 -6.53 18.32
CA MET A 294 30.78 -7.28 19.57
C MET A 294 29.90 -6.62 20.63
N ASP A 295 29.21 -7.43 21.41
CA ASP A 295 28.55 -6.99 22.65
C ASP A 295 29.28 -7.74 23.81
N GLY A 296 30.25 -7.08 24.42
CA GLY A 296 31.22 -7.74 25.31
C GLY A 296 32.03 -8.81 24.55
N VAL A 297 31.92 -10.07 24.97
CA VAL A 297 32.58 -11.23 24.35
C VAL A 297 31.70 -11.97 23.32
N VAL A 298 30.44 -11.53 23.14
CA VAL A 298 29.49 -12.18 22.22
C VAL A 298 29.40 -11.42 20.90
N ARG A 299 29.55 -12.15 19.80
CA ARG A 299 29.37 -11.59 18.46
C ARG A 299 27.88 -11.24 18.25
N LYS A 300 27.62 -10.01 17.84
CA LYS A 300 26.27 -9.54 17.52
C LYS A 300 26.01 -9.72 16.03
N ASP A 301 25.45 -10.87 15.66
CA ASP A 301 25.16 -11.19 14.25
C ASP A 301 23.84 -10.57 13.74
N ASP A 302 23.05 -9.97 14.63
CA ASP A 302 21.71 -9.49 14.32
C ASP A 302 21.70 -7.98 14.03
N THR A 303 21.92 -7.63 12.75
CA THR A 303 21.93 -6.22 12.31
C THR A 303 20.53 -5.60 12.32
N LEU A 304 20.46 -4.27 12.43
CA LEU A 304 19.19 -3.54 12.36
C LEU A 304 18.46 -3.82 11.03
N GLN A 305 19.20 -3.95 9.93
CA GLN A 305 18.68 -4.27 8.61
C GLN A 305 18.08 -5.68 8.56
N ALA A 306 18.73 -6.66 9.17
CA ALA A 306 18.21 -8.03 9.26
C ALA A 306 16.92 -8.09 10.10
N LYS A 307 16.86 -7.32 11.21
CA LYS A 307 15.63 -7.15 12.00
C LYS A 307 14.50 -6.52 11.18
N ALA A 308 14.80 -5.47 10.43
CA ALA A 308 13.84 -4.79 9.58
C ALA A 308 13.31 -5.68 8.44
N VAL A 309 14.14 -6.52 7.83
CA VAL A 309 13.71 -7.51 6.83
C VAL A 309 12.77 -8.55 7.46
N ARG A 310 13.12 -9.07 8.65
CA ARG A 310 12.22 -9.99 9.38
C ARG A 310 10.89 -9.35 9.69
N GLU A 311 10.91 -8.08 10.14
CA GLU A 311 9.70 -7.29 10.39
C GLU A 311 8.87 -7.13 9.12
N ALA A 312 9.49 -6.78 7.99
CA ALA A 312 8.80 -6.63 6.71
C ALA A 312 8.12 -7.94 6.25
N VAL A 313 8.82 -9.09 6.36
CA VAL A 313 8.25 -10.40 6.02
C VAL A 313 7.13 -10.79 6.99
N THR A 314 7.27 -10.49 8.26
CA THR A 314 6.21 -10.72 9.26
C THR A 314 4.99 -9.86 8.96
N ASN A 315 5.19 -8.56 8.68
CA ASN A 315 4.12 -7.63 8.33
C ASN A 315 3.39 -8.06 7.06
N MET A 316 4.09 -8.55 6.05
CA MET A 316 3.50 -9.12 4.84
C MET A 316 2.47 -10.21 5.19
N VAL A 317 2.74 -11.08 6.15
CA VAL A 317 1.85 -12.18 6.56
C VAL A 317 0.71 -11.69 7.45
N ILE A 318 1.01 -10.93 8.50
CA ILE A 318 0.00 -10.52 9.48
C ILE A 318 -1.03 -9.54 8.91
N HIS A 319 -0.70 -8.85 7.82
CA HIS A 319 -1.61 -7.94 7.12
C HIS A 319 -2.28 -8.55 5.88
N SER A 320 -1.92 -9.77 5.47
CA SER A 320 -2.55 -10.48 4.34
C SER A 320 -4.03 -10.81 4.58
N ASP A 321 -4.84 -10.68 3.54
CA ASP A 321 -6.19 -11.27 3.50
C ASP A 321 -6.14 -12.61 2.75
N PHE A 322 -6.08 -13.69 3.49
CA PHE A 322 -6.04 -15.06 2.94
C PHE A 322 -7.39 -15.54 2.36
N MET A 323 -8.41 -14.71 2.42
CA MET A 323 -9.76 -15.01 1.87
C MET A 323 -9.98 -14.38 0.49
N VAL A 324 -9.01 -13.64 -0.04
CA VAL A 324 -9.04 -13.11 -1.41
C VAL A 324 -8.02 -13.82 -2.29
N ASN A 325 -8.27 -13.82 -3.59
CA ASN A 325 -7.31 -14.34 -4.55
C ASN A 325 -6.07 -13.46 -4.55
N GLY A 326 -4.92 -14.05 -4.38
CA GLY A 326 -3.67 -13.30 -4.36
C GLY A 326 -2.47 -14.19 -4.08
N VAL A 327 -1.29 -13.59 -4.18
CA VAL A 327 -0.01 -14.28 -4.00
C VAL A 327 0.77 -13.59 -2.89
N LEU A 328 1.23 -14.37 -1.92
CA LEU A 328 2.31 -13.99 -1.03
C LEU A 328 3.61 -14.13 -1.81
N LYS A 329 4.13 -13.03 -2.32
CA LYS A 329 5.30 -13.06 -3.20
C LYS A 329 6.44 -12.22 -2.64
N VAL A 330 7.63 -12.80 -2.63
CA VAL A 330 8.87 -12.13 -2.29
C VAL A 330 9.80 -12.23 -3.49
N GLU A 331 10.17 -11.09 -4.05
CA GLU A 331 11.12 -10.99 -5.15
C GLU A 331 12.38 -10.28 -4.65
N LYS A 332 13.53 -10.88 -4.91
CA LYS A 332 14.83 -10.31 -4.64
C LYS A 332 15.49 -9.89 -5.95
N TYR A 333 15.95 -8.67 -6.02
CA TYR A 333 16.72 -8.09 -7.12
C TYR A 333 18.11 -7.70 -6.62
N ASP A 334 18.99 -7.27 -7.53
CA ASP A 334 20.34 -6.82 -7.17
C ASP A 334 20.32 -5.60 -6.22
N ASP A 335 19.29 -4.78 -6.34
CA ASP A 335 19.18 -3.47 -5.72
C ASP A 335 17.96 -3.29 -4.80
N CYS A 336 17.07 -4.28 -4.73
CA CYS A 336 15.89 -4.17 -3.88
C CYS A 336 15.26 -5.52 -3.54
N PHE A 337 14.46 -5.51 -2.48
CA PHE A 337 13.49 -6.55 -2.16
C PHE A 337 12.09 -6.03 -2.41
N VAL A 338 11.24 -6.84 -3.01
CA VAL A 338 9.83 -6.54 -3.26
C VAL A 338 8.96 -7.59 -2.59
N LEU A 339 8.17 -7.14 -1.61
CA LEU A 339 7.24 -7.99 -0.88
C LEU A 339 5.82 -7.64 -1.29
N THR A 340 5.05 -8.62 -1.72
CA THR A 340 3.65 -8.43 -2.16
C THR A 340 2.73 -9.35 -1.36
N ASN A 341 1.64 -8.81 -0.84
CA ASN A 341 0.63 -9.58 -0.13
C ASN A 341 -0.80 -9.22 -0.57
N PRO A 342 -1.74 -10.18 -0.54
CA PRO A 342 -3.15 -9.94 -0.85
C PRO A 342 -3.85 -9.12 0.23
N GLY A 343 -4.88 -8.38 -0.18
CA GLY A 343 -5.66 -7.48 0.66
C GLY A 343 -5.22 -6.02 0.53
N LEU A 344 -6.02 -5.11 1.09
CA LEU A 344 -5.75 -3.68 1.10
C LEU A 344 -5.35 -3.20 2.50
N LEU A 345 -4.80 -1.99 2.60
CA LEU A 345 -4.38 -1.41 3.87
C LEU A 345 -5.58 -1.05 4.75
N LYS A 346 -5.56 -1.45 6.01
CA LYS A 346 -6.55 -1.05 7.01
C LYS A 346 -6.36 0.42 7.42
N LEU A 347 -5.11 0.86 7.55
CA LEU A 347 -4.73 2.23 7.90
C LEU A 347 -4.30 3.04 6.66
N PRO A 348 -4.46 4.37 6.68
CA PRO A 348 -3.86 5.25 5.68
C PRO A 348 -2.33 5.11 5.63
N ILE A 349 -1.75 5.26 4.45
CA ILE A 349 -0.29 5.12 4.24
C ILE A 349 0.49 6.10 5.12
N GLU A 350 0.03 7.35 5.23
CA GLU A 350 0.67 8.39 6.03
C GLU A 350 0.76 7.98 7.51
N GLN A 351 -0.28 7.33 8.03
CA GLN A 351 -0.30 6.85 9.41
C GLN A 351 0.66 5.68 9.61
N ILE A 352 0.78 4.78 8.63
CA ILE A 352 1.74 3.67 8.66
C ILE A 352 3.17 4.21 8.71
N TYR A 353 3.49 5.21 7.88
CA TYR A 353 4.81 5.85 7.90
C TYR A 353 5.11 6.59 9.20
N LYS A 354 4.10 7.21 9.81
CA LYS A 354 4.22 7.89 11.10
C LYS A 354 4.42 6.90 12.26
N GLY A 355 3.83 5.71 12.15
CA GLY A 355 3.84 4.70 13.22
C GLY A 355 2.90 5.04 14.37
N GLY A 356 3.05 4.31 15.49
CA GLY A 356 2.26 4.47 16.72
C GLY A 356 1.00 3.62 16.75
N GLU A 357 0.47 3.18 15.62
CA GLU A 357 -0.65 2.26 15.53
C GLU A 357 -0.34 1.10 14.57
N SER A 358 -0.85 -0.07 14.92
CA SER A 358 -0.84 -1.26 14.06
C SER A 358 -2.19 -1.98 14.17
N LYS A 359 -2.78 -2.29 13.04
CA LYS A 359 -4.08 -2.98 12.95
C LYS A 359 -3.93 -4.25 12.10
N ALA A 360 -3.25 -5.23 12.68
CA ALA A 360 -3.06 -6.52 12.02
C ALA A 360 -4.40 -7.15 11.63
N ARG A 361 -4.48 -7.73 10.43
CA ARG A 361 -5.64 -8.52 9.99
C ARG A 361 -5.63 -9.89 10.65
N ASN A 362 -4.43 -10.43 10.93
CA ASN A 362 -4.19 -11.76 11.49
C ASN A 362 -3.54 -11.65 12.87
N GLN A 363 -4.35 -11.31 13.88
CA GLN A 363 -3.87 -11.01 15.23
C GLN A 363 -3.27 -12.24 15.94
N ARG A 364 -3.80 -13.44 15.70
CA ARG A 364 -3.26 -14.68 16.29
C ARG A 364 -1.90 -15.02 15.72
N MET A 365 -1.73 -14.88 14.40
CA MET A 365 -0.42 -15.03 13.77
C MET A 365 0.56 -13.97 14.27
N GLN A 366 0.12 -12.71 14.43
CA GLN A 366 0.95 -11.66 15.04
C GLN A 366 1.44 -12.06 16.42
N ASN A 367 0.56 -12.63 17.26
CA ASN A 367 0.97 -13.12 18.57
C ASN A 367 1.97 -14.29 18.49
N MET A 368 1.75 -15.25 17.56
CA MET A 368 2.71 -16.35 17.32
C MET A 368 4.10 -15.82 16.93
N PHE A 369 4.17 -14.83 16.02
CA PHE A 369 5.44 -14.23 15.62
C PHE A 369 6.10 -13.45 16.75
N ARG A 370 5.33 -12.67 17.52
CA ARG A 370 5.84 -11.94 18.69
C ARG A 370 6.47 -12.88 19.72
N MET A 371 5.78 -13.96 20.06
CA MET A 371 6.27 -14.95 21.03
C MET A 371 7.50 -15.71 20.54
N ARG A 372 7.75 -15.70 19.23
CA ARG A 372 8.96 -16.22 18.60
C ARG A 372 10.10 -15.18 18.52
N GLY A 373 9.88 -13.95 18.97
CA GLY A 373 10.84 -12.86 18.86
C GLY A 373 10.88 -12.20 17.46
N TYR A 374 9.84 -12.40 16.64
CA TYR A 374 9.63 -11.70 15.39
C TYR A 374 8.50 -10.70 15.56
N GLY A 375 8.76 -9.46 15.17
CA GLY A 375 7.82 -8.37 15.38
C GLY A 375 7.98 -7.75 16.78
N GLU A 376 8.29 -6.49 16.82
CA GLU A 376 8.31 -5.69 18.04
C GLU A 376 6.91 -5.12 18.34
N ASN A 377 6.79 -4.37 19.41
CA ASN A 377 5.54 -3.88 19.96
C ASN A 377 4.68 -3.07 18.96
N LEU A 378 3.39 -3.10 19.21
CA LEU A 378 2.31 -2.38 18.55
C LEU A 378 2.72 -1.01 17.97
N GLY A 379 2.79 -0.93 16.62
CA GLY A 379 3.00 0.32 15.89
C GLY A 379 4.45 0.76 15.67
N SER A 380 5.45 0.00 16.12
CA SER A 380 6.88 0.29 15.90
C SER A 380 7.47 -0.39 14.64
N GLY A 381 6.76 -1.33 14.04
CA GLY A 381 7.30 -2.18 12.97
C GLY A 381 7.73 -1.43 11.72
N PHE A 382 6.85 -0.60 11.14
CA PHE A 382 7.21 0.17 9.95
C PHE A 382 8.24 1.28 10.24
N PRO A 383 8.15 2.02 11.34
CA PRO A 383 9.22 2.91 11.81
C PRO A 383 10.58 2.22 11.99
N LEU A 384 10.63 0.97 12.48
CA LEU A 384 11.87 0.19 12.55
C LEU A 384 12.49 -0.02 11.17
N ILE A 385 11.66 -0.38 10.18
CA ILE A 385 12.09 -0.54 8.78
C ILE A 385 12.66 0.79 8.24
N LEU A 386 11.93 1.90 8.44
CA LEU A 386 12.37 3.22 8.01
C LEU A 386 13.71 3.63 8.65
N ASN A 387 13.86 3.40 9.96
CA ASN A 387 15.08 3.71 10.71
C ASN A 387 16.27 2.88 10.21
N ALA A 388 16.08 1.57 9.99
CA ALA A 388 17.12 0.68 9.49
C ALA A 388 17.63 1.09 8.10
N TRP A 389 16.73 1.53 7.22
CA TRP A 389 17.09 2.01 5.89
C TRP A 389 17.77 3.38 5.93
N ASN A 390 17.29 4.29 6.78
CA ASN A 390 17.89 5.60 6.96
C ASN A 390 19.32 5.52 7.54
N GLU A 391 19.60 4.58 8.45
CA GLU A 391 20.95 4.35 8.99
C GLU A 391 21.98 4.03 7.90
N LYS A 392 21.56 3.33 6.85
CA LYS A 392 22.40 3.01 5.68
C LYS A 392 22.37 4.07 4.58
N HIS A 393 21.61 5.15 4.77
CA HIS A 393 21.36 6.14 3.73
C HIS A 393 20.78 5.53 2.44
N TRP A 394 20.04 4.45 2.56
CA TRP A 394 19.36 3.82 1.44
C TRP A 394 18.08 4.59 1.05
N ILE A 395 17.62 4.38 -0.18
CA ILE A 395 16.36 4.95 -0.66
C ILE A 395 15.23 4.51 0.27
N LYS A 396 14.39 5.46 0.67
CA LYS A 396 13.28 5.24 1.60
C LYS A 396 12.39 4.08 1.13
N PRO A 397 12.02 3.15 2.01
CA PRO A 397 11.04 2.10 1.72
C PRO A 397 9.75 2.66 1.13
N GLU A 398 9.26 2.04 0.07
CA GLU A 398 8.04 2.44 -0.64
C GLU A 398 6.93 1.43 -0.39
N LEU A 399 5.81 1.90 0.18
CA LEU A 399 4.61 1.12 0.39
C LEU A 399 3.52 1.57 -0.59
N LEU A 400 3.06 0.67 -1.44
CA LEU A 400 2.08 0.94 -2.48
C LEU A 400 0.85 0.05 -2.31
N GLU A 401 -0.32 0.66 -2.21
CA GLU A 401 -1.60 -0.04 -2.29
C GLU A 401 -2.05 -0.11 -3.75
N GLN A 402 -2.44 -1.29 -4.22
CA GLN A 402 -2.90 -1.54 -5.59
C GLN A 402 -4.34 -2.11 -5.56
N PRO A 403 -5.36 -1.25 -5.49
CA PRO A 403 -6.75 -1.66 -5.32
C PRO A 403 -7.28 -2.54 -6.46
N GLU A 404 -6.86 -2.30 -7.69
CA GLU A 404 -7.28 -3.06 -8.87
C GLU A 404 -6.82 -4.53 -8.80
N LEU A 405 -5.69 -4.78 -8.12
CA LEU A 405 -5.11 -6.10 -7.93
C LEU A 405 -5.40 -6.67 -6.54
N MET A 406 -6.10 -5.92 -5.69
CA MET A 406 -6.41 -6.29 -4.31
C MET A 406 -5.15 -6.69 -3.53
N GLN A 407 -4.06 -5.92 -3.66
CA GLN A 407 -2.78 -6.24 -3.04
C GLN A 407 -2.04 -5.00 -2.54
N VAL A 408 -1.09 -5.26 -1.65
CA VAL A 408 -0.14 -4.27 -1.14
C VAL A 408 1.27 -4.72 -1.53
N LYS A 409 2.10 -3.76 -1.94
CA LYS A 409 3.48 -3.97 -2.34
C LYS A 409 4.40 -3.11 -1.50
N LEU A 410 5.39 -3.72 -0.85
CA LEU A 410 6.48 -3.03 -0.15
C LEU A 410 7.77 -3.23 -0.93
N THR A 411 8.42 -2.14 -1.33
CA THR A 411 9.74 -2.14 -1.97
C THR A 411 10.79 -1.62 -1.00
N LEU A 412 11.82 -2.40 -0.78
CA LEU A 412 12.95 -2.12 0.11
C LEU A 412 14.21 -2.00 -0.74
N HIS A 413 14.60 -0.78 -1.08
CA HIS A 413 15.79 -0.51 -1.91
C HIS A 413 17.08 -0.64 -1.11
N ILE A 414 18.09 -1.36 -1.65
CA ILE A 414 19.40 -1.57 -1.05
C ILE A 414 20.44 -0.70 -1.77
N GLN A 415 20.05 0.50 -2.15
CA GLN A 415 20.88 1.47 -2.84
C GLN A 415 20.96 2.76 -2.04
N ASN A 416 22.15 3.40 -2.08
CA ASN A 416 22.34 4.68 -1.45
C ASN A 416 21.45 5.74 -2.12
N ASN A 417 20.86 6.57 -1.29
CA ASN A 417 20.20 7.80 -1.76
C ASN A 417 21.28 8.78 -2.23
N VAL A 418 21.50 8.89 -3.52
CA VAL A 418 22.54 9.73 -4.13
C VAL A 418 22.33 11.23 -3.84
N ALA A 419 21.20 11.61 -3.23
CA ALA A 419 20.87 12.99 -2.86
C ALA A 419 21.58 13.52 -1.59
N SER A 420 22.38 12.70 -0.86
CA SER A 420 22.95 13.11 0.44
C SER A 420 24.46 13.40 0.46
N THR A 421 25.13 13.57 -0.68
CA THR A 421 26.55 13.99 -0.73
C THR A 421 26.77 15.20 -1.62
N SER A 422 26.18 16.32 -1.27
CA SER A 422 26.75 17.65 -1.60
C SER A 422 26.26 18.69 -0.60
N SER A 423 27.24 19.32 0.03
CA SER A 423 27.22 20.44 0.95
C SER A 423 26.21 21.55 0.61
N ASN A 424 25.54 22.03 1.66
CA ASN A 424 25.01 23.36 1.87
C ASN A 424 24.68 24.22 0.63
N ASP A 425 23.40 24.19 0.23
CA ASP A 425 22.65 25.41 -0.11
C ASP A 425 21.13 25.06 -0.21
N PRO A 426 20.24 25.94 0.27
CA PRO A 426 18.82 25.68 0.31
C PRO A 426 18.19 26.13 -1.01
N ILE A 427 17.94 25.18 -1.92
CA ILE A 427 17.03 25.40 -3.06
C ILE A 427 16.02 24.24 -3.14
N ASN A 428 14.78 24.66 -3.12
CA ASN A 428 13.52 23.93 -3.16
C ASN A 428 13.37 22.93 -4.31
N ASP A 429 12.54 21.96 -4.00
CA ASP A 429 11.58 21.15 -4.73
C ASP A 429 11.97 19.71 -5.12
N PRO A 430 11.24 18.74 -4.56
CA PRO A 430 11.21 17.38 -5.10
C PRO A 430 10.23 17.36 -6.28
N ILE A 431 10.72 17.01 -7.45
CA ILE A 431 9.91 16.67 -8.62
C ILE A 431 9.07 15.45 -8.25
N ASN A 432 7.79 15.65 -8.01
CA ASN A 432 6.77 14.62 -7.92
C ASN A 432 6.52 14.11 -9.35
N ASP A 433 7.06 12.95 -9.68
CA ASP A 433 6.97 12.39 -11.03
C ASP A 433 5.93 11.26 -11.08
N PRO A 434 4.79 11.42 -11.75
CA PRO A 434 3.76 10.39 -11.87
C PRO A 434 4.06 9.30 -12.91
N ILE A 435 5.14 9.41 -13.67
CA ILE A 435 5.59 8.41 -14.63
C ILE A 435 7.02 7.99 -14.27
N ASN A 436 7.22 6.73 -13.86
CA ASN A 436 8.54 6.18 -13.58
C ASN A 436 9.43 6.22 -14.83
N LEU A 437 10.23 7.27 -14.97
CA LEU A 437 11.26 7.36 -15.99
C LEU A 437 12.38 6.36 -15.69
N THR A 438 12.81 5.63 -16.71
CA THR A 438 13.97 4.74 -16.60
C THR A 438 15.24 5.55 -16.34
N GLU A 439 16.27 4.95 -15.73
CA GLU A 439 17.55 5.62 -15.46
C GLU A 439 18.18 6.17 -16.76
N ARG A 440 17.99 5.48 -17.88
CA ARG A 440 18.40 5.96 -19.20
C ARG A 440 17.67 7.25 -19.60
N GLN A 441 16.38 7.34 -19.35
CA GLN A 441 15.57 8.53 -19.65
C GLN A 441 15.94 9.71 -18.74
N LYS A 442 16.19 9.45 -17.45
CA LYS A 442 16.70 10.46 -16.51
C LYS A 442 18.08 10.96 -16.91
N MET A 443 18.97 10.06 -17.34
CA MET A 443 20.30 10.43 -17.86
C MET A 443 20.20 11.37 -19.07
N ILE A 444 19.33 11.03 -20.03
CA ILE A 444 19.09 11.85 -21.21
C ILE A 444 18.55 13.24 -20.84
N LEU A 445 17.62 13.34 -19.90
CA LEU A 445 17.11 14.63 -19.40
C LEU A 445 18.19 15.47 -18.73
N ARG A 446 19.06 14.87 -17.90
CA ARG A 446 20.19 15.58 -17.28
C ARG A 446 21.13 16.18 -18.32
N MET A 447 21.44 15.43 -19.38
CA MET A 447 22.31 15.91 -20.45
C MET A 447 21.68 17.08 -21.24
N PHE A 448 20.37 17.10 -21.44
CA PHE A 448 19.68 18.23 -22.03
C PHE A 448 19.53 19.42 -21.08
N LEU A 449 19.54 19.22 -19.75
CA LEU A 449 19.63 20.30 -18.76
C LEU A 449 21.00 20.98 -18.79
N GLU A 450 22.07 20.18 -18.90
CA GLU A 450 23.47 20.68 -18.95
C GLU A 450 23.77 21.36 -20.28
N GLU A 451 23.29 20.79 -21.39
CA GLU A 451 23.59 21.30 -22.73
C GLU A 451 22.31 21.42 -23.58
N LYS A 452 21.65 22.58 -23.50
CA LYS A 452 20.36 22.84 -24.18
C LYS A 452 20.40 22.66 -25.71
N ASN A 453 21.57 22.81 -26.31
CA ASN A 453 21.81 22.69 -27.75
C ASN A 453 22.36 21.29 -28.14
N LEU A 454 22.31 20.32 -27.24
CA LEU A 454 22.85 18.99 -27.49
C LEU A 454 22.17 18.34 -28.70
N SER A 455 22.96 17.96 -29.72
CA SER A 455 22.47 17.21 -30.87
C SER A 455 22.29 15.72 -30.50
N ARG A 456 21.44 15.02 -31.26
CA ARG A 456 21.23 13.58 -31.06
C ARG A 456 22.52 12.78 -31.27
N GLU A 457 23.35 13.17 -32.25
CA GLU A 457 24.65 12.56 -32.53
C GLU A 457 25.59 12.70 -31.32
N ARG A 458 25.73 13.91 -30.78
CA ARG A 458 26.52 14.14 -29.56
C ARG A 458 25.97 13.43 -28.33
N LEU A 459 24.64 13.31 -28.22
CA LEU A 459 24.03 12.50 -27.17
C LEU A 459 24.46 11.02 -27.30
N CYS A 460 24.44 10.47 -28.50
CA CYS A 460 24.91 9.10 -28.75
C CYS A 460 26.39 8.92 -28.42
N GLU A 461 27.26 9.87 -28.81
CA GLU A 461 28.69 9.84 -28.47
C GLU A 461 28.95 9.86 -26.97
N LYS A 462 28.23 10.72 -26.23
CA LYS A 462 28.39 10.84 -24.75
C LYS A 462 27.82 9.67 -23.97
N THR A 463 26.78 9.02 -24.49
CA THR A 463 26.04 7.95 -23.77
C THR A 463 26.35 6.55 -24.25
N GLY A 464 27.00 6.39 -25.41
CA GLY A 464 27.17 5.08 -26.06
C GLY A 464 25.87 4.48 -26.62
N LEU A 465 24.78 5.22 -26.67
CA LEU A 465 23.51 4.75 -27.21
C LEU A 465 23.52 4.71 -28.74
N SER A 466 22.83 3.72 -29.32
CA SER A 466 22.58 3.73 -30.76
C SER A 466 21.63 4.86 -31.17
N ASP A 467 21.75 5.38 -32.39
CA ASP A 467 20.89 6.47 -32.90
C ASP A 467 19.40 6.11 -32.85
N ALA A 468 19.05 4.86 -33.14
CA ALA A 468 17.68 4.37 -33.03
C ALA A 468 17.14 4.40 -31.60
N THR A 469 17.97 4.04 -30.62
CA THR A 469 17.61 4.09 -29.21
C THR A 469 17.46 5.52 -28.71
N ALA A 470 18.41 6.39 -29.02
CA ALA A 470 18.34 7.81 -28.65
C ALA A 470 17.09 8.50 -29.23
N LYS A 471 16.78 8.23 -30.50
CA LYS A 471 15.58 8.74 -31.18
C LYS A 471 14.29 8.29 -30.48
N ARG A 472 14.21 7.02 -30.07
CA ARG A 472 13.04 6.45 -29.41
C ARG A 472 12.84 7.07 -28.02
N GLU A 473 13.91 7.19 -27.22
CA GLU A 473 13.84 7.76 -25.87
C GLU A 473 13.51 9.26 -25.91
N ILE A 474 14.11 10.04 -26.82
CA ILE A 474 13.76 11.46 -27.04
C ILE A 474 12.29 11.60 -27.45
N ALA A 475 11.80 10.75 -28.35
CA ALA A 475 10.39 10.77 -28.76
C ALA A 475 9.44 10.46 -27.60
N PHE A 476 9.80 9.49 -26.75
CA PHE A 476 9.06 9.16 -25.53
C PHE A 476 9.01 10.35 -24.57
N LEU A 477 10.17 10.96 -24.22
CA LEU A 477 10.27 12.09 -23.33
C LEU A 477 9.49 13.31 -23.83
N LYS A 478 9.46 13.53 -25.14
CA LYS A 478 8.61 14.56 -25.77
C LYS A 478 7.12 14.24 -25.59
N LYS A 479 6.71 13.02 -25.90
CA LYS A 479 5.31 12.59 -25.78
C LYS A 479 4.83 12.63 -24.34
N ALA A 480 5.71 12.32 -23.40
CA ALA A 480 5.45 12.35 -21.96
C ALA A 480 5.52 13.79 -21.37
N GLY A 481 5.93 14.79 -22.16
CA GLY A 481 5.97 16.20 -21.75
C GLY A 481 7.15 16.60 -20.87
N TYR A 482 8.20 15.77 -20.77
CA TYR A 482 9.43 16.08 -20.04
C TYR A 482 10.47 16.83 -20.86
N LEU A 483 10.34 16.82 -22.20
CA LEU A 483 11.28 17.44 -23.10
C LEU A 483 10.53 18.17 -24.21
N GLU A 484 10.82 19.43 -24.39
CA GLU A 484 10.24 20.27 -25.46
C GLU A 484 11.34 20.87 -26.32
N ARG A 485 11.06 21.02 -27.60
CA ARG A 485 11.99 21.69 -28.52
C ARG A 485 11.45 23.05 -28.93
N VAL A 486 12.18 24.08 -28.62
CA VAL A 486 11.82 25.46 -28.97
C VAL A 486 12.68 25.93 -30.13
N GLY A 487 12.04 26.41 -31.20
CA GLY A 487 12.70 26.92 -32.42
C GLY A 487 12.71 25.92 -33.59
N SER A 488 13.46 26.25 -34.64
CA SER A 488 13.52 25.45 -35.88
C SER A 488 14.32 24.15 -35.71
N LEU A 489 14.20 23.24 -36.68
CA LEU A 489 14.97 21.99 -36.70
C LEU A 489 16.50 22.21 -36.77
N LYS A 490 16.96 23.34 -37.27
CA LYS A 490 18.40 23.65 -37.41
C LYS A 490 18.98 24.52 -36.29
N THR A 491 18.18 25.40 -35.69
CA THR A 491 18.64 26.39 -34.69
C THR A 491 17.88 26.31 -33.36
N GLY A 492 16.96 25.37 -33.21
CA GLY A 492 16.18 25.18 -31.98
C GLY A 492 16.98 24.48 -30.88
N HIS A 493 16.63 24.80 -29.63
CA HIS A 493 17.20 24.20 -28.44
C HIS A 493 16.16 23.36 -27.67
N TRP A 494 16.64 22.53 -26.78
CA TRP A 494 15.82 21.71 -25.93
C TRP A 494 15.54 22.35 -24.58
N ILE A 495 14.32 22.24 -24.12
CA ILE A 495 13.90 22.63 -22.75
C ILE A 495 13.43 21.38 -22.03
N VAL A 496 14.01 21.14 -20.87
CA VAL A 496 13.50 20.12 -19.92
C VAL A 496 12.41 20.77 -19.11
N VAL A 497 11.22 20.20 -19.17
CA VAL A 497 10.02 20.67 -18.47
C VAL A 497 9.92 19.91 -17.17
N SER A 498 10.00 20.61 -16.03
CA SER A 498 9.71 20.07 -14.69
C SER A 498 8.20 19.87 -14.59
N LYS A 499 7.76 18.65 -14.36
CA LYS A 499 6.35 18.34 -14.06
C LYS A 499 6.15 18.10 -12.59
#